data_d6d75bfacd89d49bbbeaa0355eb9ec44
#
_entry.id   d6d75bfacd89d49bbbeaa0355eb9ec44
#
_cell.length_a   1.000
_cell.length_b   1.000
_cell.length_c   1.000
_cell.angle_alpha   90.00
_cell.angle_beta   90.00
_cell.angle_gamma   90.00
#
_symmetry.space_group_name_H-M   'P 1'
#
loop_
_entity.id
_entity.type
_entity.pdbx_description
1 polymer ?
#
loop_
_entity_poly.entity_id
_entity_poly.type
_entity_poly.pdbx_seq_one_letter_code
_entity_poly.pdbx_strand_id
1 'polypeptide(L)'
;MSQNLNCTVYLLDNIDSFTYNLVDEFAQLGVSLKLYRNTVPADYIFEKMQQEQGPVLLVLSPGPGAPADAGSMPALLKRCAGVYPVLGICLGHQAIVEHYGGVVGRAGETVHGKTSAISLAEHPVFNALPRPFPVARYHSLMATTLPDSLEQIANERHIPMAVINESERMLGFQFHPESILTTLGKPLLKQSIEYLLRS
;
A
#
# COMPACT_ATOMS: atom_id res chain seq x y z
N MET A 1 5.83 -22.10 -13.69
CA MET A 1 5.80 -22.40 -12.24
C MET A 1 5.87 -21.07 -11.52
N SER A 2 4.78 -20.61 -10.86
CA SER A 2 4.83 -19.38 -10.06
C SER A 2 5.72 -19.68 -8.85
N GLN A 3 6.84 -18.95 -8.73
CA GLN A 3 7.64 -19.02 -7.50
C GLN A 3 6.75 -18.43 -6.39
N ASN A 4 6.37 -19.29 -5.42
CA ASN A 4 5.70 -18.83 -4.21
C ASN A 4 6.61 -17.83 -3.50
N LEU A 5 6.07 -16.68 -3.17
CA LEU A 5 6.76 -15.69 -2.34
C LEU A 5 6.79 -16.25 -0.90
N ASN A 6 7.96 -16.63 -0.43
CA ASN A 6 8.12 -17.22 0.91
C ASN A 6 8.12 -16.12 1.99
N CYS A 7 6.94 -15.55 2.25
CA CYS A 7 6.75 -14.53 3.28
C CYS A 7 5.37 -14.64 3.93
N THR A 8 5.23 -14.04 5.10
CA THR A 8 3.93 -13.84 5.77
C THR A 8 3.48 -12.39 5.58
N VAL A 9 2.31 -12.21 4.97
CA VAL A 9 1.66 -10.92 4.81
C VAL A 9 0.66 -10.73 5.95
N TYR A 10 0.84 -9.66 6.72
CA TYR A 10 -0.13 -9.17 7.69
C TYR A 10 -0.96 -8.07 7.02
N LEU A 11 -2.19 -8.39 6.67
CA LEU A 11 -3.12 -7.45 6.03
C LEU A 11 -4.02 -6.82 7.10
N LEU A 12 -3.89 -5.50 7.29
CA LEU A 12 -4.79 -4.73 8.13
C LEU A 12 -5.98 -4.27 7.31
N ASP A 13 -7.16 -4.79 7.63
CA ASP A 13 -8.43 -4.43 7.02
C ASP A 13 -9.01 -3.16 7.64
N ASN A 14 -9.06 -2.09 6.89
CA ASN A 14 -9.69 -0.82 7.27
C ASN A 14 -11.20 -0.80 6.97
N ILE A 15 -11.83 -1.97 6.99
CA ILE A 15 -13.28 -2.16 6.81
C ILE A 15 -13.72 -1.66 5.42
N ASP A 16 -13.03 -2.18 4.41
CA ASP A 16 -13.26 -1.83 3.02
C ASP A 16 -13.65 -3.05 2.18
N SER A 17 -14.57 -2.86 1.23
CA SER A 17 -15.02 -3.93 0.33
C SER A 17 -13.92 -4.46 -0.60
N PHE A 18 -12.89 -3.66 -0.91
CA PHE A 18 -11.75 -4.07 -1.74
C PHE A 18 -10.72 -4.90 -0.97
N THR A 19 -10.79 -5.00 0.36
CA THR A 19 -9.88 -5.83 1.14
C THR A 19 -9.88 -7.27 0.67
N TYR A 20 -11.04 -7.83 0.32
CA TYR A 20 -11.14 -9.21 -0.17
C TYR A 20 -10.49 -9.41 -1.54
N ASN A 21 -10.45 -8.39 -2.40
CA ASN A 21 -9.69 -8.46 -3.65
C ASN A 21 -8.19 -8.57 -3.37
N LEU A 22 -7.67 -7.85 -2.36
CA LEU A 22 -6.29 -8.02 -1.90
C LEU A 22 -6.03 -9.42 -1.36
N VAL A 23 -6.97 -9.97 -0.59
CA VAL A 23 -6.89 -11.36 -0.08
C VAL A 23 -6.74 -12.35 -1.24
N ASP A 24 -7.56 -12.21 -2.28
CA ASP A 24 -7.52 -13.08 -3.46
C ASP A 24 -6.21 -12.93 -4.24
N GLU A 25 -5.73 -11.71 -4.44
CA GLU A 25 -4.45 -11.46 -5.12
C GLU A 25 -3.28 -12.06 -4.35
N PHE A 26 -3.22 -11.87 -3.04
CA PHE A 26 -2.16 -12.46 -2.19
C PHE A 26 -2.23 -13.98 -2.15
N ALA A 27 -3.42 -14.57 -2.09
CA ALA A 27 -3.60 -16.02 -2.16
C ALA A 27 -3.04 -16.60 -3.46
N GLN A 28 -3.27 -15.91 -4.60
CA GLN A 28 -2.74 -16.31 -5.90
C GLN A 28 -1.21 -16.13 -6.02
N LEU A 29 -0.60 -15.25 -5.22
CA LEU A 29 0.85 -15.07 -5.14
C LEU A 29 1.52 -16.12 -4.23
N GLY A 30 0.74 -16.94 -3.52
CA GLY A 30 1.24 -18.03 -2.69
C GLY A 30 1.93 -17.57 -1.40
N VAL A 31 1.58 -16.38 -0.89
CA VAL A 31 2.04 -15.88 0.41
C VAL A 31 1.22 -16.49 1.55
N SER A 32 1.81 -16.61 2.74
CA SER A 32 1.04 -16.86 3.96
C SER A 32 0.31 -15.56 4.34
N LEU A 33 -1.01 -15.60 4.50
CA LEU A 33 -1.81 -14.39 4.76
C LEU A 33 -2.45 -14.45 6.15
N LYS A 34 -2.29 -13.37 6.92
CA LYS A 34 -2.96 -13.13 8.19
C LYS A 34 -3.74 -11.82 8.11
N LEU A 35 -5.05 -11.91 8.26
CA LEU A 35 -5.98 -10.78 8.15
C LEU A 35 -6.43 -10.33 9.53
N TYR A 36 -6.28 -9.04 9.83
CA TYR A 36 -6.75 -8.39 11.05
C TYR A 36 -7.55 -7.14 10.71
N ARG A 37 -8.66 -6.94 11.39
CA ARG A 37 -9.38 -5.66 11.32
C ARG A 37 -8.66 -4.58 12.11
N ASN A 38 -8.80 -3.33 11.70
CA ASN A 38 -8.23 -2.16 12.38
C ASN A 38 -8.83 -1.88 13.77
N THR A 39 -9.81 -2.67 14.20
CA THR A 39 -10.35 -2.68 15.57
C THR A 39 -9.51 -3.52 16.53
N VAL A 40 -8.61 -4.36 16.01
CA VAL A 40 -7.68 -5.15 16.83
C VAL A 40 -6.54 -4.25 17.31
N PRO A 41 -6.14 -4.32 18.60
CA PRO A 41 -5.07 -3.48 19.12
C PRO A 41 -3.75 -3.66 18.34
N ALA A 42 -3.08 -2.54 18.06
CA ALA A 42 -1.81 -2.53 17.31
C ALA A 42 -0.72 -3.37 17.99
N ASP A 43 -0.65 -3.33 19.31
CA ASP A 43 0.34 -4.09 20.08
C ASP A 43 0.16 -5.59 19.90
N TYR A 44 -1.09 -6.07 19.90
CA TYR A 44 -1.39 -7.47 19.68
C TYR A 44 -0.94 -7.95 18.29
N ILE A 45 -1.24 -7.16 17.26
CA ILE A 45 -0.84 -7.51 15.88
C ILE A 45 0.69 -7.51 15.77
N PHE A 46 1.35 -6.48 16.32
CA PHE A 46 2.80 -6.37 16.28
C PHE A 46 3.51 -7.53 17.01
N GLU A 47 3.01 -7.95 18.17
CA GLU A 47 3.51 -9.12 18.89
C GLU A 47 3.38 -10.41 18.06
N LYS A 48 2.28 -10.55 17.31
CA LYS A 48 2.11 -11.67 16.38
C LYS A 48 3.12 -11.64 15.22
N MET A 49 3.40 -10.46 14.69
CA MET A 49 4.42 -10.30 13.66
C MET A 49 5.82 -10.70 14.16
N GLN A 50 6.16 -10.34 15.41
CA GLN A 50 7.44 -10.71 16.05
C GLN A 50 7.61 -12.21 16.26
N GLN A 51 6.54 -13.00 16.30
CA GLN A 51 6.57 -14.44 16.46
C GLN A 51 6.82 -15.22 15.16
N GLU A 52 6.80 -14.53 14.01
CA GLU A 52 7.06 -15.16 12.71
C GLU A 52 8.52 -15.54 12.55
N GLN A 53 8.76 -16.70 11.90
CA GLN A 53 10.11 -17.23 11.68
C GLN A 53 10.72 -16.84 10.33
N GLY A 54 9.99 -16.12 9.49
CA GLY A 54 10.40 -15.75 8.13
C GLY A 54 10.17 -14.28 7.84
N PRO A 55 10.36 -13.88 6.58
CA PRO A 55 10.07 -12.50 6.15
C PRO A 55 8.61 -12.12 6.39
N VAL A 56 8.39 -10.93 6.94
CA VAL A 56 7.07 -10.38 7.25
C VAL A 56 6.87 -9.07 6.50
N LEU A 57 5.70 -8.89 5.92
CA LEU A 57 5.26 -7.66 5.28
C LEU A 57 3.95 -7.20 5.93
N LEU A 58 3.88 -5.94 6.34
CA LEU A 58 2.61 -5.30 6.69
C LEU A 58 1.97 -4.70 5.44
N VAL A 59 0.68 -5.00 5.23
CA VAL A 59 -0.13 -4.36 4.18
C VAL A 59 -1.28 -3.60 4.84
N LEU A 60 -1.43 -2.33 4.50
CA LEU A 60 -2.51 -1.46 4.95
C LEU A 60 -3.52 -1.32 3.83
N SER A 61 -4.75 -1.82 4.05
CA SER A 61 -5.79 -1.84 3.02
C SER A 61 -6.36 -0.45 2.72
N PRO A 62 -7.08 -0.30 1.61
CA PRO A 62 -8.03 0.79 1.43
C PRO A 62 -9.00 0.89 2.61
N GLY A 63 -9.68 2.01 2.73
CA GLY A 63 -10.69 2.22 3.75
C GLY A 63 -11.39 3.57 3.59
N PRO A 64 -12.52 3.75 4.27
CA PRO A 64 -13.25 5.02 4.29
C PRO A 64 -12.59 6.04 5.23
N GLY A 65 -12.92 7.31 5.02
CA GLY A 65 -12.53 8.41 5.90
C GLY A 65 -11.09 8.87 5.74
N ALA A 66 -10.48 9.30 6.83
CA ALA A 66 -9.12 9.77 6.91
C ALA A 66 -8.22 8.79 7.66
N PRO A 67 -6.89 8.78 7.41
CA PRO A 67 -5.98 7.86 8.09
C PRO A 67 -6.03 7.94 9.61
N ALA A 68 -6.18 9.14 10.17
CA ALA A 68 -6.26 9.36 11.62
C ALA A 68 -7.46 8.64 12.29
N ASP A 69 -8.53 8.38 11.53
CA ASP A 69 -9.76 7.75 12.01
C ASP A 69 -9.79 6.23 11.78
N ALA A 70 -8.71 5.67 11.24
CA ALA A 70 -8.64 4.26 10.84
C ALA A 70 -8.23 3.31 11.98
N GLY A 71 -8.81 3.48 13.16
CA GLY A 71 -8.63 2.58 14.29
C GLY A 71 -7.16 2.41 14.70
N SER A 72 -6.68 1.17 14.75
CA SER A 72 -5.29 0.87 15.15
C SER A 72 -4.24 1.11 14.04
N MET A 73 -4.64 1.47 12.82
CA MET A 73 -3.72 1.60 11.69
C MET A 73 -2.56 2.57 11.94
N PRO A 74 -2.77 3.82 12.42
CA PRO A 74 -1.67 4.74 12.66
C PRO A 74 -0.68 4.24 13.72
N ALA A 75 -1.20 3.62 14.79
CA ALA A 75 -0.38 3.07 15.87
C ALA A 75 0.45 1.86 15.38
N LEU A 76 -0.15 0.96 14.58
CA LEU A 76 0.53 -0.19 14.01
C LEU A 76 1.62 0.24 13.02
N LEU A 77 1.32 1.20 12.14
CA LEU A 77 2.28 1.75 11.19
C LEU A 77 3.50 2.33 11.93
N LYS A 78 3.26 3.12 12.98
CA LYS A 78 4.34 3.69 13.80
C LYS A 78 5.22 2.61 14.44
N ARG A 79 4.64 1.48 14.88
CA ARG A 79 5.41 0.37 15.45
C ARG A 79 6.24 -0.38 14.41
N CYS A 80 5.73 -0.49 13.20
CA CYS A 80 6.40 -1.22 12.11
C CYS A 80 7.48 -0.39 11.41
N ALA A 81 7.44 0.94 11.53
CA ALA A 81 8.40 1.84 10.90
C ALA A 81 9.85 1.46 11.24
N GLY A 82 10.68 1.24 10.22
CA GLY A 82 12.07 0.81 10.35
C GLY A 82 12.27 -0.64 10.83
N VAL A 83 11.20 -1.36 11.20
CA VAL A 83 11.25 -2.76 11.67
C VAL A 83 10.80 -3.72 10.57
N TYR A 84 9.63 -3.49 10.01
CA TYR A 84 9.04 -4.30 8.95
C TYR A 84 8.77 -3.48 7.71
N PRO A 85 8.92 -4.06 6.50
CA PRO A 85 8.45 -3.41 5.29
C PRO A 85 6.94 -3.21 5.32
N VAL A 86 6.47 -2.11 4.73
CA VAL A 86 5.06 -1.73 4.70
C VAL A 86 4.63 -1.40 3.28
N LEU A 87 3.49 -1.94 2.86
CA LEU A 87 2.78 -1.57 1.63
C LEU A 87 1.44 -0.94 2.01
N GLY A 88 1.21 0.31 1.64
CA GLY A 88 -0.04 1.02 1.86
C GLY A 88 -0.84 1.20 0.57
N ILE A 89 -2.14 0.89 0.59
CA ILE A 89 -3.04 1.04 -0.55
C ILE A 89 -4.11 2.09 -0.20
N CYS A 90 -4.26 3.11 -1.03
CA CYS A 90 -5.23 4.18 -0.90
C CYS A 90 -5.18 4.86 0.48
N LEU A 91 -6.05 4.50 1.42
CA LEU A 91 -6.00 4.98 2.82
C LEU A 91 -4.66 4.64 3.49
N GLY A 92 -4.13 3.43 3.25
CA GLY A 92 -2.82 3.01 3.76
C GLY A 92 -1.66 3.83 3.18
N HIS A 93 -1.72 4.24 1.91
CA HIS A 93 -0.77 5.18 1.31
C HIS A 93 -0.84 6.54 2.01
N GLN A 94 -2.05 7.06 2.23
CA GLN A 94 -2.27 8.33 2.92
C GLN A 94 -1.73 8.28 4.37
N ALA A 95 -1.89 7.14 5.05
CA ALA A 95 -1.31 6.94 6.38
C ALA A 95 0.22 6.99 6.37
N ILE A 96 0.88 6.42 5.35
CA ILE A 96 2.33 6.53 5.17
C ILE A 96 2.73 8.01 4.98
N VAL A 97 2.01 8.77 4.15
CA VAL A 97 2.29 10.19 3.94
C VAL A 97 2.20 10.98 5.24
N GLU A 98 1.13 10.80 6.02
CA GLU A 98 0.96 11.48 7.31
C GLU A 98 1.99 11.03 8.36
N HIS A 99 2.38 9.75 8.36
CA HIS A 99 3.39 9.22 9.26
C HIS A 99 4.73 9.96 9.14
N TYR A 100 5.12 10.34 7.94
CA TYR A 100 6.34 11.11 7.69
C TYR A 100 6.14 12.63 7.75
N GLY A 101 4.97 13.11 8.19
CA GLY A 101 4.69 14.53 8.35
C GLY A 101 4.20 15.23 7.09
N GLY A 102 3.82 14.48 6.07
CA GLY A 102 3.12 15.01 4.91
C GLY A 102 1.67 15.40 5.23
N VAL A 103 1.00 16.03 4.29
CA VAL A 103 -0.37 16.50 4.46
C VAL A 103 -1.28 15.79 3.47
N VAL A 104 -2.37 15.24 3.99
CA VAL A 104 -3.46 14.65 3.20
C VAL A 104 -4.64 15.60 3.20
N GLY A 105 -5.15 15.93 2.04
CA GLY A 105 -6.26 16.87 1.86
C GLY A 105 -7.18 16.46 0.73
N ARG A 106 -8.20 17.25 0.46
CA ARG A 106 -9.15 16.96 -0.62
C ARG A 106 -8.46 17.02 -1.99
N ALA A 107 -8.67 15.99 -2.78
CA ALA A 107 -8.40 16.03 -4.21
C ALA A 107 -9.41 17.02 -4.84
N GLY A 108 -8.97 17.87 -5.77
CA GLY A 108 -9.86 18.85 -6.43
C GLY A 108 -11.07 18.23 -7.13
N GLU A 109 -11.02 16.93 -7.41
CA GLU A 109 -12.12 16.11 -7.94
C GLU A 109 -12.24 14.82 -7.15
N THR A 110 -13.47 14.38 -6.91
CA THR A 110 -13.74 13.04 -6.40
C THR A 110 -13.75 12.05 -7.56
N VAL A 111 -12.81 11.12 -7.56
CA VAL A 111 -12.74 10.06 -8.56
C VAL A 111 -13.31 8.78 -7.97
N HIS A 112 -14.29 8.18 -8.65
CA HIS A 112 -14.92 6.95 -8.19
C HIS A 112 -15.07 5.97 -9.36
N GLY A 113 -14.30 4.88 -9.34
CA GLY A 113 -14.38 3.82 -10.33
C GLY A 113 -13.94 4.24 -11.74
N LYS A 114 -13.00 5.17 -11.86
CA LYS A 114 -12.44 5.61 -13.15
C LYS A 114 -11.02 5.09 -13.33
N THR A 115 -10.67 4.75 -14.55
CA THR A 115 -9.31 4.47 -14.94
C THR A 115 -8.58 5.76 -15.28
N SER A 116 -7.38 5.92 -14.73
CA SER A 116 -6.45 7.01 -15.07
C SER A 116 -5.14 6.44 -15.57
N ALA A 117 -4.53 7.11 -16.53
CA ALA A 117 -3.18 6.79 -17.00
C ALA A 117 -2.17 7.60 -16.19
N ILE A 118 -1.37 6.93 -15.38
CA ILE A 118 -0.37 7.58 -14.52
C ILE A 118 1.02 7.53 -15.12
N SER A 119 1.85 8.52 -14.79
CA SER A 119 3.27 8.54 -15.12
C SER A 119 4.06 7.79 -14.07
N LEU A 120 4.97 6.92 -14.50
CA LEU A 120 5.85 6.14 -13.64
C LEU A 120 7.29 6.66 -13.77
N ALA A 121 7.97 6.85 -12.64
CA ALA A 121 9.42 7.06 -12.62
C ALA A 121 10.18 5.78 -13.04
N GLU A 122 11.45 5.93 -13.38
CA GLU A 122 12.36 4.79 -13.55
C GLU A 122 12.67 4.20 -12.17
N HIS A 123 11.90 3.19 -11.78
CA HIS A 123 12.03 2.54 -10.48
C HIS A 123 11.81 1.02 -10.62
N PRO A 124 12.57 0.16 -9.91
CA PRO A 124 12.47 -1.30 -10.03
C PRO A 124 11.08 -1.89 -9.76
N VAL A 125 10.31 -1.25 -8.88
CA VAL A 125 8.91 -1.64 -8.58
C VAL A 125 8.03 -1.62 -9.84
N PHE A 126 8.39 -0.82 -10.86
CA PHE A 126 7.62 -0.66 -12.10
C PHE A 126 8.25 -1.35 -13.31
N ASN A 127 9.16 -2.28 -13.09
CA ASN A 127 9.80 -3.01 -14.19
C ASN A 127 8.75 -3.73 -15.04
N ALA A 128 8.93 -3.64 -16.37
CA ALA A 128 8.06 -4.26 -17.39
C ALA A 128 6.58 -3.79 -17.35
N LEU A 129 6.25 -2.70 -16.64
CA LEU A 129 4.94 -2.07 -16.75
C LEU A 129 4.90 -1.06 -17.90
N PRO A 130 3.75 -0.92 -18.58
CA PRO A 130 3.58 0.07 -19.65
C PRO A 130 3.69 1.51 -19.11
N ARG A 131 4.13 2.42 -19.97
CA ARG A 131 4.19 3.86 -19.67
C ARG A 131 3.47 4.64 -20.78
N PRO A 132 2.34 5.32 -20.48
CA PRO A 132 1.71 5.46 -19.16
C PRO A 132 1.04 4.17 -18.65
N PHE A 133 0.82 4.09 -17.33
CA PHE A 133 0.26 2.91 -16.67
C PHE A 133 -1.20 3.15 -16.28
N PRO A 134 -2.17 2.34 -16.78
CA PRO A 134 -3.57 2.49 -16.43
C PRO A 134 -3.88 1.90 -15.05
N VAL A 135 -4.53 2.69 -14.19
CA VAL A 135 -4.87 2.32 -12.81
C VAL A 135 -6.28 2.72 -12.44
N ALA A 136 -6.90 1.97 -11.54
CA ALA A 136 -8.19 2.29 -10.95
C ALA A 136 -8.06 3.31 -9.80
N ARG A 137 -8.94 4.30 -9.78
CA ARG A 137 -8.98 5.33 -8.73
C ARG A 137 -10.36 5.39 -8.07
N TYR A 138 -10.34 5.47 -6.72
CA TYR A 138 -11.56 5.53 -5.86
C TYR A 138 -11.35 6.50 -4.68
N HIS A 139 -10.64 7.62 -4.87
CA HIS A 139 -10.28 8.48 -3.75
C HIS A 139 -10.80 9.91 -3.91
N SER A 140 -11.18 10.52 -2.78
CA SER A 140 -11.52 11.95 -2.64
C SER A 140 -10.44 12.73 -1.90
N LEU A 141 -9.51 12.03 -1.24
CA LEU A 141 -8.34 12.59 -0.58
C LEU A 141 -7.06 12.23 -1.34
N MET A 142 -6.05 13.07 -1.20
CA MET A 142 -4.72 12.87 -1.79
C MET A 142 -3.64 13.49 -0.91
N ALA A 143 -2.40 13.11 -1.11
CA ALA A 143 -1.26 13.86 -0.56
C ALA A 143 -1.18 15.23 -1.24
N THR A 144 -1.31 16.29 -0.45
CA THR A 144 -1.19 17.69 -0.91
C THR A 144 0.20 18.25 -0.66
N THR A 145 0.92 17.66 0.30
CA THR A 145 2.31 17.98 0.61
C THR A 145 3.05 16.68 0.92
N LEU A 146 4.15 16.44 0.24
CA LEU A 146 5.06 15.34 0.54
C LEU A 146 6.28 15.85 1.31
N PRO A 147 6.72 15.14 2.36
CA PRO A 147 7.97 15.44 3.05
C PRO A 147 9.17 14.93 2.24
N ASP A 148 10.36 15.49 2.48
CA ASP A 148 11.60 15.10 1.79
C ASP A 148 12.00 13.63 2.03
N SER A 149 11.48 13.02 3.08
CA SER A 149 11.70 11.60 3.40
C SER A 149 10.91 10.63 2.52
N LEU A 150 9.98 11.13 1.71
CA LEU A 150 9.21 10.33 0.76
C LEU A 150 9.53 10.72 -0.68
N GLU A 151 10.06 9.78 -1.44
CA GLU A 151 10.22 9.95 -2.88
C GLU A 151 8.91 9.67 -3.61
N GLN A 152 8.49 10.58 -4.47
CA GLN A 152 7.37 10.38 -5.38
C GLN A 152 7.83 9.61 -6.61
N ILE A 153 7.38 8.37 -6.76
CA ILE A 153 7.77 7.48 -7.87
C ILE A 153 6.68 7.30 -8.94
N ALA A 154 5.47 7.80 -8.69
CA ALA A 154 4.43 7.90 -9.72
C ALA A 154 3.51 9.09 -9.47
N ASN A 155 2.93 9.63 -10.54
CA ASN A 155 1.99 10.75 -10.45
C ASN A 155 0.93 10.74 -11.56
N GLU A 156 -0.19 11.37 -11.26
CA GLU A 156 -1.18 11.79 -12.25
C GLU A 156 -1.33 13.30 -12.13
N ARG A 157 -0.77 14.03 -13.10
CA ARG A 157 -0.63 15.51 -13.03
C ARG A 157 0.09 15.92 -11.73
N HIS A 158 -0.59 16.60 -10.81
CA HIS A 158 -0.07 17.06 -9.52
C HIS A 158 -0.35 16.09 -8.35
N ILE A 159 -1.02 14.96 -8.62
CA ILE A 159 -1.41 13.99 -7.59
C ILE A 159 -0.30 12.95 -7.44
N PRO A 160 0.32 12.81 -6.27
CA PRO A 160 1.22 11.70 -5.98
C PRO A 160 0.45 10.38 -6.00
N MET A 161 0.80 9.51 -6.95
CA MET A 161 0.12 8.22 -7.14
C MET A 161 0.91 7.05 -6.54
N ALA A 162 2.20 7.22 -6.33
CA ALA A 162 3.02 6.30 -5.55
C ALA A 162 4.16 7.05 -4.86
N VAL A 163 4.44 6.66 -3.63
CA VAL A 163 5.55 7.18 -2.82
C VAL A 163 6.34 6.04 -2.19
N ILE A 164 7.62 6.27 -1.94
CA ILE A 164 8.49 5.31 -1.29
C ILE A 164 9.42 5.98 -0.28
N ASN A 165 9.67 5.31 0.84
CA ASN A 165 10.81 5.53 1.71
C ASN A 165 11.68 4.28 1.64
N GLU A 166 12.82 4.36 0.97
CA GLU A 166 13.74 3.24 0.77
C GLU A 166 14.36 2.75 2.07
N SER A 167 14.77 3.67 2.93
CA SER A 167 15.51 3.36 4.15
C SER A 167 14.66 2.56 5.15
N GLU A 168 13.36 2.83 5.23
CA GLU A 168 12.43 2.13 6.10
C GLU A 168 11.55 1.11 5.36
N ARG A 169 11.77 0.95 4.06
CA ARG A 169 11.04 0.00 3.18
C ARG A 169 9.54 0.20 3.24
N MET A 170 9.10 1.45 3.06
CA MET A 170 7.68 1.82 2.99
C MET A 170 7.30 2.25 1.58
N LEU A 171 6.31 1.59 1.00
CA LEU A 171 5.76 1.85 -0.32
C LEU A 171 4.27 2.13 -0.22
N GLY A 172 3.79 3.19 -0.85
CA GLY A 172 2.39 3.55 -0.88
C GLY A 172 1.86 3.76 -2.29
N PHE A 173 0.69 3.20 -2.59
CA PHE A 173 -0.07 3.44 -3.82
C PHE A 173 -1.38 4.15 -3.50
N GLN A 174 -1.62 5.30 -4.12
CA GLN A 174 -2.90 6.01 -4.00
C GLN A 174 -4.01 5.32 -4.77
N PHE A 175 -3.68 4.62 -5.84
CA PHE A 175 -4.60 3.83 -6.67
C PHE A 175 -4.80 2.42 -6.11
N HIS A 176 -5.71 1.67 -6.72
CA HIS A 176 -6.09 0.32 -6.32
C HIS A 176 -5.49 -0.74 -7.26
N PRO A 177 -4.33 -1.34 -6.91
CA PRO A 177 -3.74 -2.42 -7.72
C PRO A 177 -4.58 -3.70 -7.70
N GLU A 178 -5.42 -3.90 -6.68
CA GLU A 178 -6.32 -5.05 -6.53
C GLU A 178 -7.63 -4.94 -7.33
N SER A 179 -7.88 -3.76 -7.91
CA SER A 179 -9.09 -3.57 -8.73
C SER A 179 -8.94 -4.24 -10.09
N ILE A 180 -10.01 -4.88 -10.55
CA ILE A 180 -10.11 -5.47 -11.91
C ILE A 180 -9.80 -4.43 -13.01
N LEU A 181 -10.00 -3.15 -12.73
CA LEU A 181 -9.69 -2.06 -13.67
C LEU A 181 -8.19 -1.74 -13.75
N THR A 182 -7.37 -2.24 -12.82
CA THR A 182 -5.91 -2.19 -12.88
C THR A 182 -5.39 -3.51 -13.45
N THR A 183 -5.42 -3.66 -14.76
CA THR A 183 -5.21 -4.94 -15.46
C THR A 183 -3.85 -5.60 -15.18
N LEU A 184 -2.83 -4.83 -14.81
CA LEU A 184 -1.51 -5.33 -14.41
C LEU A 184 -1.23 -5.12 -12.91
N GLY A 185 -2.28 -5.09 -12.10
CA GLY A 185 -2.17 -4.92 -10.66
C GLY A 185 -1.47 -6.08 -9.96
N LYS A 186 -1.76 -7.32 -10.37
CA LYS A 186 -1.11 -8.51 -9.81
C LYS A 186 0.41 -8.56 -10.06
N PRO A 187 0.92 -8.35 -11.28
CA PRO A 187 2.36 -8.17 -11.51
C PRO A 187 2.97 -7.06 -10.66
N LEU A 188 2.30 -5.91 -10.53
CA LEU A 188 2.75 -4.80 -9.69
C LEU A 188 2.83 -5.21 -8.21
N LEU A 189 1.80 -5.84 -7.65
CA LEU A 189 1.79 -6.33 -6.27
C LEU A 189 2.93 -7.32 -6.03
N LYS A 190 3.15 -8.26 -6.94
CA LYS A 190 4.27 -9.21 -6.86
C LYS A 190 5.61 -8.50 -6.80
N GLN A 191 5.88 -7.59 -7.74
CA GLN A 191 7.13 -6.82 -7.80
C GLN A 191 7.31 -5.96 -6.53
N SER A 192 6.23 -5.38 -6.01
CA SER A 192 6.25 -4.57 -4.78
C SER A 192 6.68 -5.42 -3.58
N ILE A 193 6.11 -6.61 -3.42
CA ILE A 193 6.47 -7.53 -2.33
C ILE A 193 7.93 -7.97 -2.46
N GLU A 194 8.34 -8.40 -3.65
CA GLU A 194 9.73 -8.81 -3.92
C GLU A 194 10.72 -7.68 -3.64
N TYR A 195 10.36 -6.45 -4.00
CA TYR A 195 11.19 -5.28 -3.77
C TYR A 195 11.32 -4.95 -2.28
N LEU A 196 10.21 -4.88 -1.57
CA LEU A 196 10.17 -4.55 -0.15
C LEU A 196 10.85 -5.59 0.75
N LEU A 197 10.86 -6.86 0.33
CA LEU A 197 11.49 -7.96 1.06
C LEU A 197 12.97 -8.19 0.71
N ARG A 198 13.54 -7.40 -0.20
CA ARG A 198 14.99 -7.46 -0.47
C ARG A 198 15.76 -7.09 0.80
N SER A 199 16.69 -7.96 1.17
CA SER A 199 17.65 -7.74 2.26
C SER A 199 18.83 -6.90 1.80
#